data_1cad243f2c436f24548a54077a3bae88
#
_entry.id   1cad243f2c436f24548a54077a3bae88
#
_cell.length_a   1.000
_cell.length_b   1.000
_cell.length_c   1.000
_cell.angle_alpha   90.00
_cell.angle_beta   90.00
_cell.angle_gamma   90.00
#
_symmetry.space_group_name_H-M   'P 1'
#
loop_
_entity.id
_entity.type
_entity.pdbx_description
1 polymer ?
#
loop_
_entity_poly.entity_id
_entity_poly.type
_entity_poly.pdbx_seq_one_letter_code
_entity_poly.pdbx_strand_id
1 'polypeptide(L)'
;MGKRVPDNLPAEFSRFVEVNMGLSFPKEKWGELEKGLHSMCGQFGGGANEEIFARHVMSTPLSKRRIEMLAGGLTVGETYFFREKNAFDAFGHIVLAKAAGMRGSADRNLRIWSAGCASGEEPYTIAMMLKMLLPDLKDWNITLLATDINPHFLEKAAKGVYARWSFRDVPELIINRFFTKRGSGLEILPEIKKMVTFSYHNLMKDDYSSLLNNTNAMDVIFCRNVLMYFSPETIKSVTRNFHRCLTDNGRLIVSQTELNDEYFQEFGKASHAGAMFFIKSDVGAEKKKYRLPSPAAMRETGLTKAVISNASCRHSGLDPQSWDFSKKPQDSCFRRNDDQCGLTPAGLRIDQPSPLAGAGKDEEEIRNGVAAAVLYEKAGKFFEQGEYNRAEDILGRLIEGNPGNAEALSLMARICANQGRLDDALRYIEEATKADNMNPGRHYLHSAILKEKGLKQEAMEALKKAVYLDADFALAYFAMGNLALGSGNRLEAERQFNNALLLLRKHGYDDILPESEGMTAGRLMDLIESMQWRKKERG
;
A
#
# COMPACT_ATOMS: atom_id res chain seq x y z
N MET A 1 -11.60 -4.53 46.00
CA MET A 1 -12.89 -4.96 45.46
C MET A 1 -13.19 -4.08 44.25
N GLY A 2 -12.85 -4.52 43.05
CA GLY A 2 -13.20 -3.79 41.81
C GLY A 2 -14.70 -3.78 41.61
N LYS A 3 -15.28 -2.60 41.47
CA LYS A 3 -16.68 -2.45 41.05
C LYS A 3 -16.84 -3.06 39.66
N ARG A 4 -17.73 -4.06 39.51
CA ARG A 4 -18.09 -4.61 38.18
C ARG A 4 -18.51 -3.46 37.26
N VAL A 5 -17.93 -3.42 36.09
CA VAL A 5 -18.36 -2.55 34.98
C VAL A 5 -19.82 -2.90 34.65
N PRO A 6 -20.71 -1.92 34.42
CA PRO A 6 -22.10 -2.19 34.07
C PRO A 6 -22.20 -3.12 32.88
N ASP A 7 -23.11 -4.08 32.91
CA ASP A 7 -23.21 -5.17 31.89
C ASP A 7 -23.33 -4.68 30.43
N ASN A 8 -23.67 -3.42 30.20
CA ASN A 8 -23.83 -2.83 28.86
C ASN A 8 -22.58 -2.08 28.34
N LEU A 9 -21.68 -1.64 29.23
CA LEU A 9 -20.53 -0.83 28.86
C LEU A 9 -19.54 -1.55 27.92
N PRO A 10 -19.17 -2.83 28.14
CA PRO A 10 -18.29 -3.55 27.22
C PRO A 10 -18.89 -3.67 25.82
N ALA A 11 -20.22 -3.86 25.70
CA ALA A 11 -20.89 -3.92 24.40
C ALA A 11 -20.88 -2.58 23.67
N GLU A 12 -21.20 -1.48 24.38
CA GLU A 12 -21.18 -0.13 23.82
C GLU A 12 -19.77 0.27 23.38
N PHE A 13 -18.78 0.00 24.22
CA PHE A 13 -17.38 0.33 23.94
C PHE A 13 -16.80 -0.55 22.81
N SER A 14 -17.12 -1.85 22.75
CA SER A 14 -16.78 -2.74 21.65
C SER A 14 -17.29 -2.20 20.32
N ARG A 15 -18.59 -1.82 20.27
CA ARG A 15 -19.20 -1.25 19.07
C ARG A 15 -18.53 0.08 18.65
N PHE A 16 -18.22 0.94 19.63
CA PHE A 16 -17.51 2.20 19.37
C PHE A 16 -16.13 1.96 18.75
N VAL A 17 -15.36 1.01 19.29
CA VAL A 17 -14.05 0.64 18.79
C VAL A 17 -14.16 0.03 17.39
N GLU A 18 -15.13 -0.83 17.15
CA GLU A 18 -15.37 -1.45 15.84
C GLU A 18 -15.68 -0.38 14.77
N VAL A 19 -16.61 0.53 15.05
CA VAL A 19 -17.00 1.61 14.12
C VAL A 19 -15.84 2.56 13.79
N ASN A 20 -14.92 2.75 14.73
CA ASN A 20 -13.87 3.77 14.58
C ASN A 20 -12.50 3.22 14.17
N MET A 21 -12.22 1.96 14.52
CA MET A 21 -10.92 1.33 14.29
C MET A 21 -11.01 0.02 13.51
N GLY A 22 -12.23 -0.51 13.29
CA GLY A 22 -12.45 -1.82 12.69
C GLY A 22 -12.18 -3.01 13.60
N LEU A 23 -11.66 -2.77 14.82
CA LEU A 23 -11.29 -3.85 15.75
C LEU A 23 -12.55 -4.47 16.37
N SER A 24 -12.74 -5.74 16.17
CA SER A 24 -13.89 -6.51 16.64
C SER A 24 -13.57 -7.22 17.97
N PHE A 25 -14.35 -6.92 19.00
CA PHE A 25 -14.28 -7.58 20.29
C PHE A 25 -15.62 -8.28 20.58
N PRO A 26 -15.85 -9.49 20.04
CA PRO A 26 -17.03 -10.27 20.36
C PRO A 26 -17.05 -10.59 21.86
N LYS A 27 -18.20 -11.05 22.36
CA LYS A 27 -18.43 -11.22 23.82
C LYS A 27 -17.33 -12.07 24.49
N GLU A 28 -16.80 -13.05 23.80
CA GLU A 28 -15.72 -13.92 24.26
C GLU A 28 -14.39 -13.19 24.49
N LYS A 29 -14.20 -12.05 23.80
CA LYS A 29 -12.99 -11.19 23.90
C LYS A 29 -13.20 -9.94 24.78
N TRP A 30 -14.33 -9.77 25.43
CA TRP A 30 -14.56 -8.60 26.29
C TRP A 30 -13.55 -8.49 27.44
N GLY A 31 -13.05 -9.60 27.95
CA GLY A 31 -11.97 -9.58 28.95
C GLY A 31 -10.67 -8.97 28.45
N GLU A 32 -10.37 -9.04 27.16
CA GLU A 32 -9.23 -8.34 26.53
C GLU A 32 -9.52 -6.85 26.38
N LEU A 33 -10.75 -6.51 25.97
CA LEU A 33 -11.22 -5.13 25.85
C LEU A 33 -11.19 -4.41 27.21
N GLU A 34 -11.66 -5.06 28.28
CA GLU A 34 -11.62 -4.54 29.64
C GLU A 34 -10.19 -4.32 30.14
N LYS A 35 -9.27 -5.25 29.88
CA LYS A 35 -7.84 -5.08 30.21
C LYS A 35 -7.26 -3.86 29.49
N GLY A 36 -7.56 -3.69 28.20
CA GLY A 36 -7.15 -2.53 27.42
C GLY A 36 -7.73 -1.23 28.00
N LEU A 37 -9.03 -1.22 28.32
CA LEU A 37 -9.70 -0.08 28.93
C LEU A 37 -9.10 0.27 30.30
N HIS A 38 -8.83 -0.74 31.14
CA HIS A 38 -8.16 -0.56 32.43
C HIS A 38 -6.77 0.10 32.27
N SER A 39 -5.98 -0.40 31.34
CA SER A 39 -4.63 0.13 31.05
C SER A 39 -4.70 1.60 30.60
N MET A 40 -5.62 1.92 29.68
CA MET A 40 -5.82 3.28 29.18
C MET A 40 -6.33 4.22 30.28
N CYS A 41 -7.28 3.77 31.09
CA CYS A 41 -7.78 4.53 32.22
C CYS A 41 -6.68 4.85 33.23
N GLY A 42 -5.81 3.90 33.54
CA GLY A 42 -4.65 4.10 34.40
C GLY A 42 -3.65 5.13 33.87
N GLN A 43 -3.44 5.17 32.56
CA GLN A 43 -2.49 6.11 31.92
C GLN A 43 -3.08 7.51 31.68
N PHE A 44 -4.33 7.59 31.29
CA PHE A 44 -4.95 8.81 30.76
C PHE A 44 -6.17 9.28 31.54
N GLY A 45 -6.72 8.45 32.43
CA GLY A 45 -7.99 8.70 33.12
C GLY A 45 -7.90 9.67 34.31
N GLY A 46 -6.69 10.08 34.74
CA GLY A 46 -6.52 11.07 35.82
C GLY A 46 -7.16 10.68 37.14
N GLY A 47 -7.35 9.39 37.45
CA GLY A 47 -8.02 8.87 38.64
C GLY A 47 -9.52 8.64 38.48
N ALA A 48 -10.09 8.84 37.29
CA ALA A 48 -11.48 8.47 36.98
C ALA A 48 -11.69 6.95 37.07
N ASN A 49 -12.95 6.53 37.31
CA ASN A 49 -13.24 5.11 37.12
C ASN A 49 -13.39 4.76 35.65
N GLU A 50 -13.26 3.48 35.29
CA GLU A 50 -13.27 2.99 33.92
C GLU A 50 -14.55 3.33 33.15
N GLU A 51 -15.71 3.34 33.85
CA GLU A 51 -16.98 3.67 33.22
C GLU A 51 -17.03 5.16 32.81
N ILE A 52 -16.62 6.05 33.69
CA ILE A 52 -16.58 7.51 33.41
C ILE A 52 -15.59 7.76 32.27
N PHE A 53 -14.43 7.12 32.31
CA PHE A 53 -13.42 7.25 31.28
C PHE A 53 -13.92 6.74 29.91
N ALA A 54 -14.51 5.54 29.87
CA ALA A 54 -15.04 4.98 28.62
C ALA A 54 -16.17 5.85 28.03
N ARG A 55 -17.12 6.30 28.85
CA ARG A 55 -18.19 7.21 28.41
C ARG A 55 -17.66 8.54 27.91
N HIS A 56 -16.63 9.08 28.53
CA HIS A 56 -15.97 10.30 28.08
C HIS A 56 -15.28 10.08 26.71
N VAL A 57 -14.61 8.95 26.53
CA VAL A 57 -13.97 8.59 25.24
C VAL A 57 -15.01 8.44 24.13
N MET A 58 -16.15 7.81 24.41
CA MET A 58 -17.23 7.59 23.43
C MET A 58 -18.01 8.87 23.09
N SER A 59 -18.17 9.79 24.03
CA SER A 59 -18.99 11.00 23.84
C SER A 59 -18.29 12.17 23.16
N THR A 60 -16.99 12.05 22.92
CA THR A 60 -16.19 13.15 22.38
C THR A 60 -15.64 12.78 21.00
N PRO A 61 -15.52 13.74 20.04
CA PRO A 61 -14.96 13.48 18.71
C PRO A 61 -13.58 12.81 18.79
N LEU A 62 -13.33 11.85 17.90
CA LEU A 62 -12.07 11.13 17.84
C LEU A 62 -10.96 12.03 17.30
N SER A 63 -10.23 12.65 18.22
CA SER A 63 -8.96 13.30 17.86
C SER A 63 -7.86 12.25 17.65
N LYS A 64 -6.79 12.64 16.95
CA LYS A 64 -5.58 11.82 16.80
C LYS A 64 -5.10 11.23 18.12
N ARG A 65 -4.97 12.05 19.16
CA ARG A 65 -4.54 11.61 20.50
C ARG A 65 -5.42 10.50 21.06
N ARG A 66 -6.73 10.51 20.77
CA ARG A 66 -7.63 9.43 21.20
C ARG A 66 -7.47 8.16 20.41
N ILE A 67 -7.30 8.27 19.10
CA ILE A 67 -6.99 7.11 18.25
C ILE A 67 -5.66 6.50 18.71
N GLU A 68 -4.64 7.30 18.98
CA GLU A 68 -3.34 6.85 19.51
C GLU A 68 -3.51 6.13 20.86
N MET A 69 -4.29 6.70 21.76
CA MET A 69 -4.60 6.09 23.06
C MET A 69 -5.31 4.74 22.89
N LEU A 70 -6.38 4.70 22.08
CA LEU A 70 -7.13 3.48 21.80
C LEU A 70 -6.24 2.43 21.12
N ALA A 71 -5.48 2.83 20.11
CA ALA A 71 -4.55 1.94 19.43
C ALA A 71 -3.49 1.39 20.38
N GLY A 72 -2.92 2.23 21.25
CA GLY A 72 -1.94 1.82 22.26
C GLY A 72 -2.47 0.79 23.25
N GLY A 73 -3.75 0.89 23.62
CA GLY A 73 -4.38 -0.01 24.58
C GLY A 73 -5.03 -1.26 23.99
N LEU A 74 -5.40 -1.24 22.71
CA LEU A 74 -6.25 -2.28 22.10
C LEU A 74 -5.59 -3.07 20.97
N THR A 75 -4.44 -2.61 20.45
CA THR A 75 -3.75 -3.34 19.39
C THR A 75 -2.64 -4.25 19.93
N VAL A 76 -2.47 -5.39 19.28
CA VAL A 76 -1.42 -6.36 19.60
C VAL A 76 -0.28 -6.21 18.61
N GLY A 77 0.91 -5.91 19.09
CA GLY A 77 2.10 -5.69 18.26
C GLY A 77 3.04 -6.91 18.20
N GLU A 78 2.53 -8.14 18.28
CA GLU A 78 3.37 -9.32 18.20
C GLU A 78 3.84 -9.54 16.76
N THR A 79 5.13 -9.29 16.53
CA THR A 79 5.81 -9.51 15.26
C THR A 79 7.27 -9.89 15.49
N TYR A 80 7.89 -10.51 14.47
CA TYR A 80 9.31 -10.86 14.46
C TYR A 80 9.83 -11.01 13.03
N PHE A 81 11.13 -10.91 12.86
CA PHE A 81 11.77 -11.01 11.55
C PHE A 81 11.53 -12.39 10.92
N PHE A 82 11.19 -12.40 9.62
CA PHE A 82 10.90 -13.62 8.83
C PHE A 82 9.75 -14.47 9.37
N ARG A 83 8.78 -13.88 10.08
CA ARG A 83 7.57 -14.57 10.54
C ARG A 83 6.85 -15.23 9.37
N GLU A 84 6.53 -16.55 9.50
CA GLU A 84 5.95 -17.36 8.42
C GLU A 84 6.83 -17.36 7.15
N LYS A 85 7.98 -18.00 7.24
CA LYS A 85 9.02 -18.04 6.19
C LYS A 85 8.46 -18.30 4.78
N ASN A 86 7.46 -19.19 4.65
CA ASN A 86 6.85 -19.54 3.37
C ASN A 86 6.28 -18.33 2.62
N ALA A 87 5.72 -17.35 3.33
CA ALA A 87 5.21 -16.11 2.73
C ALA A 87 6.34 -15.30 2.08
N PHE A 88 7.50 -15.24 2.72
CA PHE A 88 8.68 -14.55 2.20
C PHE A 88 9.36 -15.33 1.07
N ASP A 89 9.34 -16.67 1.11
CA ASP A 89 9.81 -17.50 0.01
C ASP A 89 8.95 -17.24 -1.26
N ALA A 90 7.64 -17.21 -1.11
CA ALA A 90 6.72 -16.85 -2.19
C ALA A 90 6.98 -15.42 -2.71
N PHE A 91 7.19 -14.46 -1.82
CA PHE A 91 7.55 -13.10 -2.18
C PHE A 91 8.86 -13.03 -2.97
N GLY A 92 9.88 -13.77 -2.56
CA GLY A 92 11.15 -13.87 -3.30
C GLY A 92 10.95 -14.30 -4.76
N HIS A 93 10.11 -15.30 -4.99
CA HIS A 93 9.78 -15.75 -6.34
C HIS A 93 9.00 -14.70 -7.14
N ILE A 94 8.09 -13.95 -6.51
CA ILE A 94 7.34 -12.86 -7.15
C ILE A 94 8.32 -11.78 -7.64
N VAL A 95 9.25 -11.36 -6.77
CA VAL A 95 10.27 -10.35 -7.10
C VAL A 95 11.16 -10.80 -8.25
N LEU A 96 11.67 -12.04 -8.20
CA LEU A 96 12.52 -12.58 -9.25
C LEU A 96 11.79 -12.73 -10.59
N ALA A 97 10.51 -13.13 -10.57
CA ALA A 97 9.69 -13.21 -11.77
C ALA A 97 9.48 -11.83 -12.41
N LYS A 98 9.20 -10.82 -11.60
CA LYS A 98 9.06 -9.43 -12.07
C LYS A 98 10.39 -8.92 -12.64
N ALA A 99 11.50 -9.15 -11.94
CA ALA A 99 12.83 -8.76 -12.40
C ALA A 99 13.22 -9.42 -13.74
N ALA A 100 12.85 -10.68 -13.92
CA ALA A 100 13.07 -11.39 -15.19
C ALA A 100 12.28 -10.77 -16.36
N GLY A 101 11.01 -10.39 -16.11
CA GLY A 101 10.16 -9.75 -17.12
C GLY A 101 10.57 -8.33 -17.49
N MET A 102 11.34 -7.64 -16.63
CA MET A 102 11.78 -6.25 -16.84
C MET A 102 13.24 -6.14 -17.36
N ARG A 103 13.84 -7.24 -17.82
CA ARG A 103 15.18 -7.21 -18.39
C ARG A 103 15.23 -6.35 -19.64
N GLY A 104 16.18 -5.39 -19.65
CA GLY A 104 16.32 -4.43 -20.75
C GLY A 104 15.32 -3.28 -20.72
N SER A 105 14.38 -3.25 -19.79
CA SER A 105 13.52 -2.09 -19.57
C SER A 105 14.27 -1.01 -18.77
N ALA A 106 14.12 0.23 -19.22
CA ALA A 106 14.59 1.41 -18.45
C ALA A 106 13.70 1.69 -17.24
N ASP A 107 12.47 1.19 -17.23
CA ASP A 107 11.44 1.47 -16.22
C ASP A 107 11.28 0.27 -15.27
N ARG A 108 12.16 0.20 -14.25
CA ARG A 108 12.18 -0.87 -13.25
C ARG A 108 11.48 -0.42 -11.97
N ASN A 109 10.16 -0.48 -11.99
CA ASN A 109 9.33 -0.09 -10.85
C ASN A 109 8.87 -1.30 -10.03
N LEU A 110 8.93 -1.18 -8.69
CA LEU A 110 8.40 -2.18 -7.76
C LEU A 110 7.77 -1.48 -6.56
N ARG A 111 6.46 -1.65 -6.40
CA ARG A 111 5.69 -1.04 -5.32
C ARG A 111 5.15 -2.10 -4.37
N ILE A 112 5.49 -1.98 -3.09
CA ILE A 112 5.16 -2.94 -2.05
C ILE A 112 4.56 -2.20 -0.87
N TRP A 113 3.50 -2.74 -0.31
CA TRP A 113 2.84 -2.22 0.88
C TRP A 113 2.78 -3.29 1.97
N SER A 114 3.32 -3.00 3.16
CA SER A 114 3.15 -3.77 4.39
C SER A 114 2.08 -3.06 5.24
N ALA A 115 0.85 -3.58 5.22
CA ALA A 115 -0.32 -3.03 5.88
C ALA A 115 -0.53 -3.69 7.25
N GLY A 116 -0.49 -2.91 8.33
CA GLY A 116 -0.45 -3.41 9.70
C GLY A 116 0.96 -3.88 10.08
N CYS A 117 1.98 -3.05 9.82
CA CYS A 117 3.39 -3.41 9.93
C CYS A 117 3.91 -3.53 11.39
N ALA A 118 3.09 -3.22 12.37
CA ALA A 118 3.46 -3.16 13.79
C ALA A 118 4.83 -2.47 14.01
N SER A 119 5.74 -3.07 14.76
CA SER A 119 7.05 -2.49 15.06
C SER A 119 8.10 -2.61 13.94
N GLY A 120 7.71 -2.98 12.71
CA GLY A 120 8.53 -2.84 11.50
C GLY A 120 9.38 -4.03 11.12
N GLU A 121 9.29 -5.17 11.82
CA GLU A 121 10.06 -6.39 11.50
C GLU A 121 9.69 -6.93 10.10
N GLU A 122 8.42 -6.88 9.70
CA GLU A 122 7.97 -7.33 8.37
C GLU A 122 8.52 -6.45 7.25
N PRO A 123 8.31 -5.12 7.20
CA PRO A 123 8.84 -4.30 6.10
C PRO A 123 10.37 -4.30 6.04
N TYR A 124 11.07 -4.40 7.18
CA TYR A 124 12.51 -4.56 7.14
C TYR A 124 12.95 -5.93 6.63
N THR A 125 12.19 -7.01 6.90
CA THR A 125 12.42 -8.31 6.26
C THR A 125 12.30 -8.20 4.75
N ILE A 126 11.25 -7.53 4.26
CA ILE A 126 11.05 -7.25 2.82
C ILE A 126 12.25 -6.47 2.25
N ALA A 127 12.69 -5.40 2.92
CA ALA A 127 13.82 -4.58 2.48
C ALA A 127 15.14 -5.37 2.41
N MET A 128 15.42 -6.21 3.41
CA MET A 128 16.58 -7.11 3.41
C MET A 128 16.53 -8.10 2.25
N MET A 129 15.36 -8.68 1.98
CA MET A 129 15.17 -9.60 0.86
C MET A 129 15.40 -8.91 -0.48
N LEU A 130 14.86 -7.72 -0.69
CA LEU A 130 15.10 -6.93 -1.91
C LEU A 130 16.60 -6.67 -2.11
N LYS A 131 17.32 -6.31 -1.05
CA LYS A 131 18.77 -6.11 -1.09
C LYS A 131 19.55 -7.37 -1.42
N MET A 132 19.03 -8.54 -1.06
CA MET A 132 19.64 -9.83 -1.38
C MET A 132 19.31 -10.32 -2.80
N LEU A 133 18.08 -10.09 -3.24
CA LEU A 133 17.56 -10.65 -4.50
C LEU A 133 17.85 -9.79 -5.73
N LEU A 134 18.01 -8.47 -5.56
CA LEU A 134 18.22 -7.52 -6.65
C LEU A 134 19.64 -6.94 -6.57
N PRO A 135 20.63 -7.51 -7.28
CA PRO A 135 22.02 -7.05 -7.22
C PRO A 135 22.20 -5.62 -7.73
N ASP A 136 21.37 -5.21 -8.67
CA ASP A 136 21.29 -3.89 -9.28
C ASP A 136 20.17 -3.01 -8.68
N LEU A 137 19.95 -3.15 -7.36
CA LEU A 137 18.89 -2.46 -6.62
C LEU A 137 18.86 -0.93 -6.86
N LYS A 138 20.01 -0.31 -7.11
CA LYS A 138 20.13 1.13 -7.40
C LYS A 138 19.45 1.55 -8.70
N ASP A 139 19.24 0.61 -9.62
CA ASP A 139 18.63 0.85 -10.92
C ASP A 139 17.09 0.63 -10.86
N TRP A 140 16.58 0.31 -9.67
CA TRP A 140 15.15 0.11 -9.41
C TRP A 140 14.55 1.32 -8.71
N ASN A 141 13.37 1.72 -9.15
CA ASN A 141 12.51 2.64 -8.41
C ASN A 141 11.61 1.83 -7.47
N ILE A 142 12.06 1.70 -6.21
CA ILE A 142 11.36 0.89 -5.21
C ILE A 142 10.59 1.78 -4.26
N THR A 143 9.28 1.52 -4.17
CA THR A 143 8.41 2.04 -3.11
C THR A 143 8.11 0.91 -2.13
N LEU A 144 8.57 1.03 -0.90
CA LEU A 144 8.20 0.14 0.20
C LEU A 144 7.49 0.96 1.29
N LEU A 145 6.17 0.95 1.22
CA LEU A 145 5.28 1.60 2.18
C LEU A 145 5.00 0.64 3.33
N ALA A 146 5.07 1.12 4.56
CA ALA A 146 4.73 0.38 5.76
C ALA A 146 3.79 1.21 6.62
N THR A 147 2.61 0.67 6.93
CA THR A 147 1.58 1.43 7.65
C THR A 147 1.04 0.67 8.84
N ASP A 148 0.66 1.41 9.87
CA ASP A 148 -0.03 0.89 11.03
C ASP A 148 -0.95 1.96 11.62
N ILE A 149 -1.99 1.53 12.34
CA ILE A 149 -2.90 2.42 13.08
C ILE A 149 -2.28 2.89 14.40
N ASN A 150 -1.28 2.17 14.92
CA ASN A 150 -0.64 2.47 16.20
C ASN A 150 0.64 3.29 16.00
N PRO A 151 0.64 4.59 16.35
CA PRO A 151 1.81 5.46 16.18
C PRO A 151 3.02 5.02 17.01
N HIS A 152 2.81 4.41 18.19
CA HIS A 152 3.91 3.92 19.03
C HIS A 152 4.67 2.76 18.35
N PHE A 153 3.95 1.93 17.60
CA PHE A 153 4.59 0.89 16.79
C PHE A 153 5.41 1.52 15.65
N LEU A 154 4.85 2.52 14.97
CA LEU A 154 5.56 3.23 13.91
C LEU A 154 6.80 3.96 14.43
N GLU A 155 6.76 4.53 15.63
CA GLU A 155 7.93 5.11 16.29
C GLU A 155 9.02 4.06 16.53
N LYS A 156 8.65 2.91 17.10
CA LYS A 156 9.58 1.80 17.32
C LYS A 156 10.16 1.30 16.00
N ALA A 157 9.33 1.14 14.99
CA ALA A 157 9.73 0.76 13.63
C ALA A 157 10.74 1.76 13.04
N ALA A 158 10.47 3.07 13.14
CA ALA A 158 11.35 4.11 12.64
C ALA A 158 12.69 4.17 13.42
N LYS A 159 12.70 3.87 14.73
CA LYS A 159 13.93 3.70 15.52
C LYS A 159 14.75 2.52 15.01
N GLY A 160 14.10 1.43 14.64
CA GLY A 160 14.74 0.24 14.07
C GLY A 160 15.71 -0.46 15.01
N VAL A 161 15.43 -0.45 16.34
CA VAL A 161 16.21 -1.11 17.38
C VAL A 161 15.35 -2.20 18.01
N TYR A 162 15.87 -3.43 18.01
CA TYR A 162 15.11 -4.62 18.38
C TYR A 162 15.80 -5.44 19.45
N ALA A 163 14.99 -6.05 20.32
CA ALA A 163 15.47 -7.00 21.31
C ALA A 163 15.74 -8.37 20.68
N ARG A 164 16.52 -9.22 21.34
CA ARG A 164 16.88 -10.58 20.86
C ARG A 164 15.65 -11.42 20.47
N TRP A 165 14.51 -11.23 21.11
CA TRP A 165 13.26 -11.96 20.83
C TRP A 165 12.75 -11.77 19.40
N SER A 166 12.93 -10.60 18.81
CA SER A 166 12.54 -10.33 17.41
C SER A 166 13.34 -11.17 16.39
N PHE A 167 14.44 -11.81 16.81
CA PHE A 167 15.35 -12.57 15.94
C PHE A 167 15.30 -14.10 16.16
N ARG A 168 14.26 -14.61 16.83
CA ARG A 168 14.20 -16.03 17.25
C ARG A 168 14.33 -17.03 16.10
N ASP A 169 13.91 -16.65 14.88
CA ASP A 169 13.95 -17.48 13.68
C ASP A 169 14.92 -16.95 12.61
N VAL A 170 15.84 -16.04 12.98
CA VAL A 170 16.76 -15.39 12.04
C VAL A 170 18.15 -15.99 12.13
N PRO A 171 18.73 -16.46 10.99
CA PRO A 171 20.11 -16.93 10.95
C PRO A 171 21.10 -15.83 11.36
N GLU A 172 22.15 -16.19 12.13
CA GLU A 172 23.20 -15.26 12.55
C GLU A 172 23.87 -14.53 11.35
N LEU A 173 23.99 -15.19 10.21
CA LEU A 173 24.53 -14.57 8.98
C LEU A 173 23.72 -13.35 8.54
N ILE A 174 22.40 -13.42 8.64
CA ILE A 174 21.48 -12.30 8.30
C ILE A 174 21.61 -11.20 9.35
N ILE A 175 21.68 -11.58 10.63
CA ILE A 175 21.86 -10.61 11.72
C ILE A 175 23.17 -9.85 11.52
N ASN A 176 24.28 -10.55 11.32
CA ASN A 176 25.60 -9.93 11.14
C ASN A 176 25.70 -9.07 9.86
N ARG A 177 24.90 -9.39 8.84
CA ARG A 177 24.89 -8.64 7.57
C ARG A 177 24.10 -7.34 7.64
N PHE A 178 22.99 -7.31 8.39
CA PHE A 178 22.02 -6.22 8.31
C PHE A 178 21.81 -5.46 9.62
N PHE A 179 22.45 -5.89 10.71
CA PHE A 179 22.29 -5.25 12.02
C PHE A 179 23.62 -4.93 12.67
N THR A 180 23.62 -3.91 13.51
CA THR A 180 24.71 -3.57 14.41
C THR A 180 24.25 -3.59 15.85
N LYS A 181 25.16 -3.91 16.78
CA LYS A 181 24.84 -3.91 18.22
C LYS A 181 24.64 -2.47 18.71
N ARG A 182 23.53 -2.23 19.41
CA ARG A 182 23.19 -0.96 20.04
C ARG A 182 22.65 -1.19 21.46
N GLY A 183 23.48 -0.93 22.47
CA GLY A 183 23.15 -1.24 23.86
C GLY A 183 22.87 -2.74 24.05
N SER A 184 21.70 -3.07 24.60
CA SER A 184 21.22 -4.46 24.76
C SER A 184 20.50 -5.01 23.52
N GLY A 185 20.27 -4.20 22.49
CA GLY A 185 19.55 -4.56 21.28
C GLY A 185 20.42 -4.57 20.02
N LEU A 186 19.77 -4.81 18.90
CA LEU A 186 20.33 -4.79 17.55
C LEU A 186 19.62 -3.71 16.72
N GLU A 187 20.39 -2.82 16.09
CA GLU A 187 19.87 -1.77 15.21
C GLU A 187 20.03 -2.17 13.76
N ILE A 188 18.96 -2.03 12.97
CA ILE A 188 19.00 -2.25 11.52
C ILE A 188 19.90 -1.21 10.84
N LEU A 189 20.67 -1.63 9.83
CA LEU A 189 21.58 -0.73 9.09
C LEU A 189 20.83 0.44 8.46
N PRO A 190 21.45 1.65 8.44
CA PRO A 190 20.82 2.85 7.88
C PRO A 190 20.40 2.72 6.41
N GLU A 191 21.12 1.91 5.62
CA GLU A 191 20.81 1.67 4.21
C GLU A 191 19.50 0.90 4.03
N ILE A 192 19.20 -0.07 4.91
CA ILE A 192 17.94 -0.82 4.91
C ILE A 192 16.81 0.06 5.46
N LYS A 193 17.10 0.80 6.55
CA LYS A 193 16.13 1.72 7.15
C LYS A 193 15.60 2.77 6.15
N LYS A 194 16.44 3.27 5.26
CA LYS A 194 16.06 4.25 4.22
C LYS A 194 15.15 3.69 3.12
N MET A 195 15.10 2.39 2.96
CA MET A 195 14.24 1.75 1.95
C MET A 195 12.76 1.75 2.35
N VAL A 196 12.45 1.91 3.63
CA VAL A 196 11.08 1.80 4.16
C VAL A 196 10.52 3.19 4.50
N THR A 197 9.33 3.47 3.98
CA THR A 197 8.55 4.65 4.35
C THR A 197 7.45 4.25 5.33
N PHE A 198 7.54 4.71 6.57
CA PHE A 198 6.51 4.48 7.59
C PHE A 198 5.49 5.60 7.57
N SER A 199 4.20 5.23 7.62
CA SER A 199 3.08 6.16 7.64
C SER A 199 1.93 5.62 8.48
N TYR A 200 1.18 6.52 9.12
CA TYR A 200 -0.09 6.16 9.74
C TYR A 200 -1.13 5.82 8.66
N HIS A 201 -1.90 4.76 8.87
CA HIS A 201 -3.04 4.43 8.03
C HIS A 201 -4.06 3.58 8.80
N ASN A 202 -5.33 4.00 8.78
CA ASN A 202 -6.45 3.23 9.31
C ASN A 202 -7.11 2.46 8.17
N LEU A 203 -6.90 1.15 8.10
CA LEU A 203 -7.43 0.27 7.04
C LEU A 203 -8.97 0.29 6.93
N MET A 204 -9.69 0.76 7.95
CA MET A 204 -11.14 0.83 7.92
C MET A 204 -11.68 2.13 7.33
N LYS A 205 -11.02 3.25 7.60
CA LYS A 205 -11.58 4.60 7.34
C LYS A 205 -10.84 5.38 6.28
N ASP A 206 -9.58 5.05 6.02
CA ASP A 206 -8.72 5.86 5.18
C ASP A 206 -8.94 5.54 3.70
N ASP A 207 -8.72 6.55 2.85
CA ASP A 207 -8.85 6.38 1.41
C ASP A 207 -7.76 5.47 0.85
N TYR A 208 -8.17 4.59 -0.05
CA TYR A 208 -7.34 3.62 -0.74
C TYR A 208 -7.16 3.98 -2.20
N SER A 209 -6.13 3.38 -2.82
CA SER A 209 -5.77 3.61 -4.22
C SER A 209 -5.52 5.08 -4.53
N SER A 210 -4.88 5.78 -3.58
CA SER A 210 -4.62 7.20 -3.63
C SER A 210 -3.15 7.48 -3.89
N LEU A 211 -2.86 8.38 -4.82
CA LEU A 211 -1.51 8.91 -5.06
C LEU A 211 -0.97 9.66 -3.83
N LEU A 212 -1.86 10.28 -3.04
CA LEU A 212 -1.49 11.03 -1.84
C LEU A 212 -0.99 10.13 -0.72
N ASN A 213 -1.71 9.03 -0.48
CA ASN A 213 -1.35 8.05 0.55
C ASN A 213 -0.31 7.06 0.05
N ASN A 214 0.07 7.16 -1.23
CA ASN A 214 1.01 6.26 -1.88
C ASN A 214 0.56 4.78 -1.85
N THR A 215 -0.76 4.53 -1.82
CA THR A 215 -1.36 3.19 -1.75
C THR A 215 -1.84 2.65 -3.10
N ASN A 216 -1.68 3.42 -4.18
CA ASN A 216 -2.07 3.05 -5.55
C ASN A 216 -1.06 2.11 -6.23
N ALA A 217 -1.51 1.40 -7.25
CA ALA A 217 -0.70 0.61 -8.18
C ALA A 217 0.34 -0.31 -7.48
N MET A 218 -0.06 -1.01 -6.44
CA MET A 218 0.82 -1.91 -5.69
C MET A 218 1.03 -3.22 -6.45
N ASP A 219 2.27 -3.67 -6.55
CA ASP A 219 2.62 -4.98 -7.07
C ASP A 219 2.38 -6.08 -6.04
N VAL A 220 2.69 -5.76 -4.77
CA VAL A 220 2.51 -6.69 -3.66
C VAL A 220 1.99 -5.94 -2.43
N ILE A 221 0.92 -6.46 -1.84
CA ILE A 221 0.44 -6.02 -0.53
C ILE A 221 0.63 -7.18 0.46
N PHE A 222 1.29 -6.91 1.58
CA PHE A 222 1.31 -7.76 2.75
C PHE A 222 0.27 -7.24 3.75
N CYS A 223 -0.68 -8.08 4.15
CA CYS A 223 -1.58 -7.81 5.27
C CYS A 223 -1.71 -9.10 6.07
N ARG A 224 -0.81 -9.30 7.02
CA ARG A 224 -0.64 -10.56 7.73
C ARG A 224 -0.88 -10.40 9.22
N ASN A 225 -1.70 -11.27 9.78
CA ASN A 225 -2.09 -11.24 11.19
C ASN A 225 -2.73 -9.91 11.62
N VAL A 226 -3.56 -9.34 10.74
CA VAL A 226 -4.28 -8.07 10.91
C VAL A 226 -5.78 -8.28 10.75
N LEU A 227 -6.20 -8.98 9.68
CA LEU A 227 -7.62 -9.17 9.36
C LEU A 227 -8.36 -9.96 10.43
N MET A 228 -7.65 -10.82 11.17
CA MET A 228 -8.21 -11.61 12.28
C MET A 228 -8.75 -10.76 13.45
N TYR A 229 -8.45 -9.48 13.48
CA TYR A 229 -8.98 -8.52 14.47
C TYR A 229 -10.21 -7.78 14.00
N PHE A 230 -10.62 -7.94 12.74
CA PHE A 230 -11.74 -7.23 12.12
C PHE A 230 -13.01 -8.09 12.08
N SER A 231 -14.18 -7.42 12.01
CA SER A 231 -15.42 -8.12 11.72
C SER A 231 -15.47 -8.63 10.27
N PRO A 232 -16.29 -9.64 9.95
CA PRO A 232 -16.44 -10.15 8.59
C PRO A 232 -16.76 -9.07 7.55
N GLU A 233 -17.60 -8.10 7.90
CA GLU A 233 -17.98 -6.98 7.05
C GLU A 233 -16.80 -6.06 6.78
N THR A 234 -16.04 -5.75 7.83
CA THR A 234 -14.82 -4.93 7.73
C THR A 234 -13.77 -5.64 6.87
N ILE A 235 -13.56 -6.95 7.05
CA ILE A 235 -12.63 -7.73 6.22
C ILE A 235 -13.01 -7.62 4.73
N LYS A 236 -14.29 -7.82 4.39
CA LYS A 236 -14.79 -7.71 3.00
C LYS A 236 -14.55 -6.31 2.41
N SER A 237 -14.72 -5.27 3.21
CA SER A 237 -14.45 -3.89 2.77
C SER A 237 -12.95 -3.66 2.54
N VAL A 238 -12.10 -4.05 3.49
CA VAL A 238 -10.64 -3.89 3.41
C VAL A 238 -10.06 -4.69 2.24
N THR A 239 -10.51 -5.94 2.02
CA THR A 239 -10.01 -6.77 0.91
C THR A 239 -10.40 -6.20 -0.45
N ARG A 240 -11.63 -5.65 -0.59
CA ARG A 240 -12.05 -4.93 -1.79
C ARG A 240 -11.16 -3.70 -2.03
N ASN A 241 -10.83 -2.96 -0.99
CA ASN A 241 -9.93 -1.83 -1.09
C ASN A 241 -8.51 -2.25 -1.50
N PHE A 242 -7.98 -3.35 -0.96
CA PHE A 242 -6.70 -3.90 -1.42
C PHE A 242 -6.74 -4.31 -2.89
N HIS A 243 -7.86 -4.90 -3.35
CA HIS A 243 -8.03 -5.22 -4.77
C HIS A 243 -7.91 -3.97 -5.65
N ARG A 244 -8.50 -2.85 -5.24
CA ARG A 244 -8.39 -1.55 -5.95
C ARG A 244 -6.96 -1.01 -5.96
N CYS A 245 -6.21 -1.20 -4.87
CA CYS A 245 -4.81 -0.74 -4.75
C CYS A 245 -3.81 -1.53 -5.60
N LEU A 246 -4.10 -2.78 -5.92
CA LEU A 246 -3.20 -3.64 -6.68
C LEU A 246 -3.21 -3.30 -8.17
N THR A 247 -2.05 -3.43 -8.81
CA THR A 247 -1.94 -3.53 -10.27
C THR A 247 -2.57 -4.82 -10.76
N ASP A 248 -2.86 -4.92 -12.06
CA ASP A 248 -3.25 -6.19 -12.67
C ASP A 248 -2.15 -7.23 -12.47
N ASN A 249 -2.55 -8.43 -12.09
CA ASN A 249 -1.65 -9.47 -11.60
C ASN A 249 -0.87 -9.10 -10.33
N GLY A 250 -1.22 -8.03 -9.63
CA GLY A 250 -0.70 -7.72 -8.30
C GLY A 250 -1.12 -8.77 -7.26
N ARG A 251 -0.39 -8.88 -6.17
CA ARG A 251 -0.54 -9.99 -5.22
C ARG A 251 -0.81 -9.48 -3.81
N LEU A 252 -1.79 -10.10 -3.17
CA LEU A 252 -2.09 -9.91 -1.76
C LEU A 252 -1.62 -11.15 -0.97
N ILE A 253 -0.72 -10.94 -0.02
CA ILE A 253 -0.18 -11.97 0.86
C ILE A 253 -0.77 -11.77 2.25
N VAL A 254 -1.50 -12.78 2.74
CA VAL A 254 -2.11 -12.82 4.07
C VAL A 254 -1.52 -13.96 4.88
N SER A 255 -1.77 -13.99 6.19
CA SER A 255 -1.41 -15.13 7.05
C SER A 255 -2.26 -16.35 6.71
N GLN A 256 -1.72 -17.55 6.94
CA GLN A 256 -2.46 -18.79 6.72
C GLN A 256 -3.73 -18.90 7.60
N THR A 257 -3.72 -18.29 8.77
CA THR A 257 -4.87 -18.25 9.68
C THR A 257 -6.00 -17.33 9.21
N GLU A 258 -5.72 -16.47 8.24
CA GLU A 258 -6.67 -15.48 7.70
C GLU A 258 -7.28 -15.91 6.35
N LEU A 259 -6.90 -17.08 5.86
CA LEU A 259 -7.43 -17.63 4.61
C LEU A 259 -8.89 -18.02 4.77
N ASN A 260 -9.80 -17.25 4.16
CA ASN A 260 -11.23 -17.56 4.05
C ASN A 260 -11.74 -17.11 2.69
N ASP A 261 -12.29 -18.07 1.92
CA ASP A 261 -12.75 -17.86 0.55
C ASP A 261 -13.85 -16.80 0.43
N GLU A 262 -14.65 -16.61 1.46
CA GLU A 262 -15.73 -15.62 1.47
C GLU A 262 -15.21 -14.17 1.44
N TYR A 263 -13.98 -13.92 1.92
CA TYR A 263 -13.42 -12.58 2.00
C TYR A 263 -12.64 -12.16 0.76
N PHE A 264 -12.27 -13.13 -0.10
CA PHE A 264 -11.37 -12.89 -1.23
C PHE A 264 -12.00 -13.33 -2.57
N GLN A 265 -13.32 -13.17 -2.72
CA GLN A 265 -14.06 -13.62 -3.91
C GLN A 265 -13.62 -12.93 -5.20
N GLU A 266 -13.15 -11.69 -5.12
CA GLU A 266 -12.67 -10.89 -6.26
C GLU A 266 -11.26 -11.28 -6.73
N PHE A 267 -10.59 -12.17 -5.99
CA PHE A 267 -9.21 -12.55 -6.26
C PHE A 267 -9.10 -13.96 -6.86
N GLY A 268 -8.14 -14.14 -7.76
CA GLY A 268 -7.61 -15.44 -8.09
C GLY A 268 -6.72 -15.96 -6.96
N LYS A 269 -6.61 -17.30 -6.82
CA LYS A 269 -5.76 -17.94 -5.83
C LYS A 269 -4.53 -18.54 -6.46
N ALA A 270 -3.38 -18.44 -5.79
CA ALA A 270 -2.18 -19.14 -6.14
C ALA A 270 -1.47 -19.65 -4.89
N SER A 271 -0.62 -20.65 -5.07
CA SER A 271 0.21 -21.20 -4.01
C SER A 271 1.64 -21.39 -4.49
N HIS A 272 2.61 -21.13 -3.60
CA HIS A 272 4.02 -21.42 -3.84
C HIS A 272 4.71 -21.75 -2.52
N ALA A 273 5.55 -22.78 -2.52
CA ALA A 273 6.34 -23.19 -1.35
C ALA A 273 5.51 -23.34 -0.04
N GLY A 274 4.24 -23.76 -0.15
CA GLY A 274 3.35 -23.92 1.00
C GLY A 274 2.68 -22.62 1.48
N ALA A 275 2.97 -21.46 0.85
CA ALA A 275 2.22 -20.24 1.09
C ALA A 275 1.10 -20.10 0.07
N MET A 276 -0.06 -19.65 0.54
CA MET A 276 -1.17 -19.20 -0.30
C MET A 276 -1.13 -17.68 -0.42
N PHE A 277 -1.46 -17.17 -1.60
CA PHE A 277 -1.62 -15.74 -1.85
C PHE A 277 -2.70 -15.49 -2.90
N PHE A 278 -3.20 -14.28 -2.92
CA PHE A 278 -4.28 -13.86 -3.80
C PHE A 278 -3.74 -12.99 -4.92
N ILE A 279 -4.34 -13.08 -6.11
CA ILE A 279 -3.91 -12.35 -7.31
C ILE A 279 -5.10 -11.54 -7.81
N LYS A 280 -4.88 -10.25 -8.09
CA LYS A 280 -5.84 -9.46 -8.83
C LYS A 280 -5.88 -9.96 -10.26
N SER A 281 -6.98 -10.58 -10.66
CA SER A 281 -7.24 -11.05 -12.03
C SER A 281 -8.48 -10.35 -12.57
N ASP A 282 -8.53 -10.10 -13.88
CA ASP A 282 -9.72 -9.57 -14.53
C ASP A 282 -10.95 -10.42 -14.21
N VAL A 283 -12.04 -9.77 -13.81
CA VAL A 283 -13.33 -10.40 -13.57
C VAL A 283 -13.86 -10.90 -14.92
N GLY A 284 -13.70 -12.18 -15.20
CA GLY A 284 -14.16 -12.81 -16.47
C GLY A 284 -13.14 -13.74 -17.12
N ALA A 285 -11.86 -13.66 -16.77
CA ALA A 285 -10.89 -14.68 -17.18
C ALA A 285 -11.15 -15.95 -16.36
N GLU A 286 -11.34 -17.11 -17.02
CA GLU A 286 -11.36 -18.41 -16.35
C GLU A 286 -10.31 -18.44 -15.26
N LYS A 287 -10.66 -18.96 -14.06
CA LYS A 287 -9.75 -19.11 -12.90
C LYS A 287 -8.53 -19.95 -13.30
N LYS A 288 -7.64 -19.37 -14.10
CA LYS A 288 -6.38 -20.00 -14.49
C LYS A 288 -5.58 -20.21 -13.21
N LYS A 289 -5.25 -21.47 -12.95
CA LYS A 289 -4.26 -21.81 -11.92
C LYS A 289 -2.94 -21.16 -12.34
N TYR A 290 -2.67 -19.96 -11.83
CA TYR A 290 -1.39 -19.28 -12.04
C TYR A 290 -0.29 -20.13 -11.41
N ARG A 291 0.57 -20.69 -12.25
CA ARG A 291 1.84 -21.27 -11.80
C ARG A 291 2.92 -20.22 -11.96
N LEU A 292 3.59 -19.89 -10.86
CA LEU A 292 4.85 -19.14 -10.95
C LEU A 292 5.82 -19.91 -11.84
N PRO A 293 6.72 -19.22 -12.60
CA PRO A 293 7.73 -19.87 -13.40
C PRO A 293 8.48 -20.91 -12.58
N SER A 294 8.78 -22.06 -13.17
CA SER A 294 9.49 -23.11 -12.44
C SER A 294 10.89 -22.64 -12.03
N PRO A 295 11.48 -23.16 -10.95
CA PRO A 295 12.86 -22.87 -10.57
C PRO A 295 13.87 -23.14 -11.71
N ALA A 296 13.56 -24.08 -12.60
CA ALA A 296 14.36 -24.37 -13.80
C ALA A 296 14.32 -23.22 -14.81
N ALA A 297 13.13 -22.69 -15.12
CA ALA A 297 12.96 -21.53 -15.99
C ALA A 297 13.65 -20.27 -15.42
N MET A 298 13.72 -20.13 -14.09
CA MET A 298 14.45 -19.05 -13.42
C MET A 298 15.98 -19.25 -13.47
N ARG A 299 16.49 -20.49 -13.48
CA ARG A 299 17.92 -20.80 -13.62
C ARG A 299 18.47 -20.41 -15.01
N GLU A 300 17.68 -20.57 -16.04
CA GLU A 300 18.04 -20.15 -17.40
C GLU A 300 18.18 -18.62 -17.52
N THR A 301 17.51 -17.87 -16.63
CA THR A 301 17.59 -16.41 -16.61
C THR A 301 18.89 -15.86 -16.01
N GLY A 302 19.81 -16.68 -15.47
CA GLY A 302 21.08 -16.24 -14.85
C GLY A 302 20.96 -15.50 -13.52
N LEU A 303 19.75 -15.17 -13.07
CA LEU A 303 19.47 -14.48 -11.79
C LEU A 303 19.83 -15.36 -10.59
N THR A 304 19.58 -16.67 -10.68
CA THR A 304 19.91 -17.64 -9.63
C THR A 304 21.43 -17.77 -9.41
N LYS A 305 22.24 -17.65 -10.47
CA LYS A 305 23.71 -17.66 -10.33
C LYS A 305 24.23 -16.43 -9.59
N ALA A 306 23.66 -15.26 -9.84
CA ALA A 306 24.03 -14.01 -9.15
C ALA A 306 23.63 -14.03 -7.65
N VAL A 307 22.47 -14.61 -7.33
CA VAL A 307 22.01 -14.75 -5.92
C VAL A 307 22.87 -15.77 -5.16
N ILE A 308 23.20 -16.89 -5.78
CA ILE A 308 24.06 -17.94 -5.14
C ILE A 308 25.51 -17.45 -5.04
N SER A 309 26.04 -16.74 -6.04
CA SER A 309 27.41 -16.23 -5.99
C SER A 309 27.60 -15.06 -5.04
N ASN A 310 26.60 -14.21 -4.85
CA ASN A 310 26.63 -13.15 -3.83
C ASN A 310 26.35 -13.66 -2.40
N ALA A 311 25.72 -14.83 -2.24
CA ALA A 311 25.58 -15.53 -0.96
C ALA A 311 26.86 -16.30 -0.57
N SER A 312 27.75 -16.61 -1.50
CA SER A 312 29.03 -17.25 -1.24
C SER A 312 30.08 -16.21 -0.84
N CYS A 313 30.02 -15.71 0.39
CA CYS A 313 31.21 -15.20 1.04
C CYS A 313 32.24 -16.33 1.15
N ARG A 314 33.30 -16.25 0.35
CA ARG A 314 34.50 -17.08 0.47
C ARG A 314 35.19 -16.74 1.81
N HIS A 315 34.74 -17.23 2.93
CA HIS A 315 35.47 -17.36 4.21
C HIS A 315 34.50 -17.68 5.36
N SER A 316 33.91 -18.88 5.32
CA SER A 316 33.55 -19.67 6.50
C SER A 316 32.82 -20.94 6.02
N GLY A 317 33.30 -22.10 6.43
CA GLY A 317 32.81 -23.41 6.01
C GLY A 317 31.39 -23.73 6.51
N LEU A 318 30.41 -23.01 6.03
CA LEU A 318 29.00 -23.30 6.25
C LEU A 318 28.39 -23.73 4.89
N ASP A 319 27.83 -24.93 4.92
CA ASP A 319 27.21 -25.63 3.82
C ASP A 319 26.18 -24.76 3.09
N PRO A 320 26.34 -24.49 1.78
CA PRO A 320 25.36 -23.75 0.98
C PRO A 320 23.99 -24.44 0.87
N GLN A 321 23.87 -25.69 1.34
CA GLN A 321 22.64 -26.50 1.20
C GLN A 321 21.51 -26.11 2.15
N SER A 322 21.73 -25.26 3.14
CA SER A 322 20.66 -24.82 4.05
C SER A 322 19.64 -23.85 3.42
N TRP A 323 19.89 -23.39 2.19
CA TRP A 323 19.01 -22.53 1.39
C TRP A 323 18.68 -23.15 0.02
N ASP A 324 18.68 -24.47 -0.06
CA ASP A 324 18.30 -25.19 -1.27
C ASP A 324 16.77 -25.21 -1.41
N PHE A 325 16.24 -24.29 -2.22
CA PHE A 325 14.84 -24.21 -2.61
C PHE A 325 14.37 -25.40 -3.47
N SER A 326 15.22 -26.40 -3.70
CA SER A 326 14.97 -27.52 -4.63
C SER A 326 14.69 -28.87 -3.97
N LYS A 327 14.67 -29.00 -2.64
CA LYS A 327 14.36 -30.30 -2.01
C LYS A 327 12.89 -30.64 -2.15
N LYS A 328 12.63 -31.51 -3.14
CA LYS A 328 11.34 -32.22 -3.30
C LYS A 328 11.12 -33.17 -2.12
N PRO A 329 9.86 -33.34 -1.65
CA PRO A 329 9.46 -34.60 -1.04
C PRO A 329 9.48 -35.66 -2.13
N GLN A 330 10.18 -36.75 -1.88
CA GLN A 330 10.03 -37.98 -2.67
C GLN A 330 8.63 -38.50 -2.42
N ASP A 331 7.86 -38.64 -3.48
CA ASP A 331 6.90 -39.72 -3.56
C ASP A 331 6.60 -40.10 -5.01
N SER A 332 6.56 -41.38 -5.12
CA SER A 332 6.54 -42.32 -6.20
C SER A 332 5.32 -42.27 -7.13
N CYS A 333 5.60 -42.70 -8.37
CA CYS A 333 4.72 -43.38 -9.30
C CYS A 333 3.54 -42.62 -9.93
N PHE A 334 3.67 -42.31 -11.22
CA PHE A 334 2.92 -43.02 -12.27
C PHE A 334 3.49 -42.68 -13.66
N ARG A 335 3.67 -43.74 -14.45
CA ARG A 335 4.22 -43.75 -15.81
C ARG A 335 3.12 -43.50 -16.85
N ARG A 336 3.53 -42.83 -17.92
CA ARG A 336 3.19 -43.00 -19.36
C ARG A 336 1.74 -42.86 -19.80
N ASN A 337 1.47 -42.01 -20.77
CA ASN A 337 1.36 -42.45 -22.17
C ASN A 337 1.45 -41.25 -23.13
N ASP A 338 2.26 -41.48 -24.17
CA ASP A 338 2.29 -40.74 -25.41
C ASP A 338 0.95 -40.88 -26.13
N ASP A 339 0.52 -39.82 -26.85
CA ASP A 339 0.21 -39.98 -28.26
C ASP A 339 -0.05 -38.63 -28.94
N GLN A 340 0.44 -38.58 -30.14
CA GLN A 340 0.41 -37.53 -31.17
C GLN A 340 -1.04 -37.16 -31.55
N CYS A 341 -1.29 -35.90 -31.83
CA CYS A 341 -2.03 -35.53 -33.03
C CYS A 341 -1.80 -34.07 -33.42
N GLY A 342 -1.26 -33.87 -34.56
CA GLY A 342 -1.16 -32.59 -35.23
C GLY A 342 -2.47 -32.13 -35.81
N LEU A 343 -2.73 -30.82 -35.74
CA LEU A 343 -3.66 -30.12 -36.65
C LEU A 343 -3.20 -28.68 -36.84
N THR A 344 -3.05 -28.32 -38.09
CA THR A 344 -2.75 -27.02 -38.66
C THR A 344 -3.84 -25.96 -38.36
N PRO A 345 -3.50 -24.67 -38.35
CA PRO A 345 -4.43 -23.62 -38.00
C PRO A 345 -5.34 -23.25 -39.18
N ALA A 346 -6.63 -23.47 -39.02
CA ALA A 346 -7.67 -22.86 -39.87
C ALA A 346 -8.02 -21.48 -39.30
N GLY A 347 -8.04 -20.49 -40.19
CA GLY A 347 -8.28 -19.09 -39.86
C GLY A 347 -9.61 -18.83 -39.16
N LEU A 348 -9.53 -18.15 -38.04
CA LEU A 348 -10.68 -17.51 -37.41
C LEU A 348 -10.77 -16.07 -37.94
N ARG A 349 -11.81 -15.84 -38.73
CA ARG A 349 -12.29 -14.50 -39.04
C ARG A 349 -12.70 -13.87 -37.71
N ILE A 350 -12.13 -12.70 -37.42
CA ILE A 350 -12.58 -11.82 -36.36
C ILE A 350 -13.88 -11.20 -36.89
N ASP A 351 -15.03 -11.68 -36.42
CA ASP A 351 -16.28 -10.98 -36.55
C ASP A 351 -16.19 -9.69 -35.72
N GLN A 352 -16.26 -8.57 -36.40
CA GLN A 352 -16.44 -7.27 -35.77
C GLN A 352 -17.72 -7.33 -34.95
N PRO A 353 -17.72 -6.87 -33.68
CA PRO A 353 -18.97 -6.73 -32.94
C PRO A 353 -19.84 -5.71 -33.67
N SER A 354 -21.07 -6.09 -33.94
CA SER A 354 -22.10 -5.20 -34.46
C SER A 354 -22.19 -3.94 -33.59
N PRO A 355 -22.34 -2.75 -34.17
CA PRO A 355 -22.48 -1.53 -33.41
C PRO A 355 -23.72 -1.64 -32.52
N LEU A 356 -23.52 -1.53 -31.21
CA LEU A 356 -24.59 -1.40 -30.22
C LEU A 356 -25.46 -0.21 -30.64
N ALA A 357 -26.74 -0.42 -30.81
CA ALA A 357 -27.75 0.55 -31.25
C ALA A 357 -28.00 1.72 -30.24
N GLY A 358 -27.00 2.11 -29.49
CA GLY A 358 -26.96 3.25 -28.58
C GLY A 358 -25.86 4.27 -28.89
N ALA A 359 -24.86 3.91 -29.69
CA ALA A 359 -23.70 4.76 -29.95
C ALA A 359 -24.03 6.12 -30.63
N GLY A 360 -25.02 6.14 -31.50
CA GLY A 360 -25.40 7.38 -32.22
C GLY A 360 -26.11 8.42 -31.33
N LYS A 361 -26.76 7.98 -30.25
CA LYS A 361 -27.40 8.94 -29.31
C LYS A 361 -26.37 9.57 -28.38
N ASP A 362 -25.38 8.80 -27.96
CA ASP A 362 -24.33 9.31 -27.09
C ASP A 362 -23.41 10.32 -27.80
N GLU A 363 -23.18 10.18 -29.12
CA GLU A 363 -22.38 11.11 -29.91
C GLU A 363 -23.13 12.44 -30.15
N GLU A 364 -24.45 12.43 -30.29
CA GLU A 364 -25.26 13.62 -30.39
C GLU A 364 -25.38 14.35 -29.05
N GLU A 365 -25.42 13.61 -27.95
CA GLU A 365 -25.38 14.13 -26.59
C GLU A 365 -24.03 14.75 -26.20
N ILE A 366 -22.90 14.21 -26.67
CA ILE A 366 -21.54 14.77 -26.44
C ILE A 366 -21.42 16.17 -27.09
N ARG A 367 -22.10 16.42 -28.18
CA ARG A 367 -22.14 17.75 -28.85
C ARG A 367 -22.93 18.80 -28.08
N ASN A 368 -23.84 18.38 -27.22
CA ASN A 368 -24.60 19.27 -26.34
C ASN A 368 -23.92 19.32 -24.95
N GLY A 369 -23.26 20.40 -24.59
CA GLY A 369 -22.42 20.55 -23.39
C GLY A 369 -23.03 20.10 -22.05
N VAL A 370 -24.38 19.99 -21.95
CA VAL A 370 -25.08 19.45 -20.76
C VAL A 370 -24.86 17.93 -20.62
N ALA A 371 -24.79 17.22 -21.71
CA ALA A 371 -24.61 15.77 -21.70
C ALA A 371 -23.14 15.38 -21.39
N ALA A 372 -22.18 16.20 -21.82
CA ALA A 372 -20.77 15.98 -21.49
C ALA A 372 -20.53 16.05 -19.96
N ALA A 373 -21.19 16.98 -19.26
CA ALA A 373 -21.10 17.10 -17.80
C ALA A 373 -21.70 15.88 -17.10
N VAL A 374 -22.83 15.34 -17.56
CA VAL A 374 -23.47 14.14 -17.02
C VAL A 374 -22.59 12.90 -17.23
N LEU A 375 -21.98 12.78 -18.42
CA LEU A 375 -21.05 11.68 -18.71
C LEU A 375 -19.79 11.76 -17.85
N TYR A 376 -19.24 12.95 -17.64
CA TYR A 376 -18.10 13.16 -16.76
C TYR A 376 -18.42 12.78 -15.31
N GLU A 377 -19.57 13.23 -14.78
CA GLU A 377 -20.03 12.85 -13.45
C GLU A 377 -20.19 11.33 -13.29
N LYS A 378 -20.75 10.68 -14.34
CA LYS A 378 -20.88 9.22 -14.38
C LYS A 378 -19.51 8.52 -14.37
N ALA A 379 -18.54 9.04 -15.14
CA ALA A 379 -17.17 8.53 -15.13
C ALA A 379 -16.51 8.71 -13.75
N GLY A 380 -16.72 9.86 -13.10
CA GLY A 380 -16.27 10.11 -11.73
C GLY A 380 -16.83 9.10 -10.73
N LYS A 381 -18.12 8.77 -10.79
CA LYS A 381 -18.74 7.73 -9.94
C LYS A 381 -18.11 6.36 -10.16
N PHE A 382 -17.84 5.97 -11.41
CA PHE A 382 -17.15 4.71 -11.70
C PHE A 382 -15.69 4.72 -11.19
N PHE A 383 -15.00 5.85 -11.30
CA PHE A 383 -13.67 6.03 -10.73
C PHE A 383 -13.68 5.83 -9.21
N GLU A 384 -14.59 6.48 -8.48
CA GLU A 384 -14.76 6.32 -7.03
C GLU A 384 -15.09 4.88 -6.63
N GLN A 385 -15.84 4.15 -7.45
CA GLN A 385 -16.15 2.73 -7.26
C GLN A 385 -14.99 1.80 -7.63
N GLY A 386 -13.90 2.33 -8.23
CA GLY A 386 -12.76 1.55 -8.71
C GLY A 386 -13.04 0.78 -10.02
N GLU A 387 -14.16 1.07 -10.69
CA GLU A 387 -14.54 0.49 -11.98
C GLU A 387 -13.84 1.23 -13.13
N TYR A 388 -12.50 1.18 -13.13
CA TYR A 388 -11.66 1.99 -14.01
C TYR A 388 -11.94 1.78 -15.50
N ASN A 389 -12.14 0.53 -15.94
CA ASN A 389 -12.42 0.24 -17.34
C ASN A 389 -13.69 0.94 -17.84
N ARG A 390 -14.75 0.97 -17.02
CA ARG A 390 -16.00 1.66 -17.35
C ARG A 390 -15.86 3.18 -17.37
N ALA A 391 -15.04 3.71 -16.47
CA ALA A 391 -14.71 5.13 -16.46
C ALA A 391 -13.91 5.51 -17.71
N GLU A 392 -12.90 4.69 -18.09
CA GLU A 392 -12.10 4.89 -19.32
C GLU A 392 -12.94 4.92 -20.58
N ASP A 393 -13.90 4.00 -20.73
CA ASP A 393 -14.79 3.95 -21.90
C ASP A 393 -15.59 5.25 -22.06
N ILE A 394 -16.07 5.81 -20.95
CA ILE A 394 -16.83 7.08 -20.98
C ILE A 394 -15.89 8.25 -21.27
N LEU A 395 -14.74 8.30 -20.60
CA LEU A 395 -13.77 9.37 -20.79
C LEU A 395 -13.16 9.36 -22.19
N GLY A 396 -12.93 8.17 -22.77
CA GLY A 396 -12.48 8.03 -24.15
C GLY A 396 -13.40 8.72 -25.13
N ARG A 397 -14.72 8.49 -25.03
CA ARG A 397 -15.73 9.16 -25.86
C ARG A 397 -15.77 10.67 -25.64
N LEU A 398 -15.61 11.13 -24.39
CA LEU A 398 -15.54 12.57 -24.08
C LEU A 398 -14.33 13.24 -24.72
N ILE A 399 -13.17 12.56 -24.70
CA ILE A 399 -11.91 13.05 -25.28
C ILE A 399 -11.98 12.99 -26.82
N GLU A 400 -12.57 11.95 -27.41
CA GLU A 400 -12.82 11.87 -28.86
C GLU A 400 -13.73 13.01 -29.34
N GLY A 401 -14.78 13.33 -28.59
CA GLY A 401 -15.69 14.45 -28.91
C GLY A 401 -15.07 15.84 -28.69
N ASN A 402 -14.17 15.98 -27.72
CA ASN A 402 -13.43 17.21 -27.41
C ASN A 402 -12.01 16.86 -26.89
N PRO A 403 -11.00 16.78 -27.77
CA PRO A 403 -9.62 16.47 -27.40
C PRO A 403 -8.98 17.48 -26.41
N GLY A 404 -9.53 18.68 -26.29
CA GLY A 404 -9.11 19.70 -25.34
C GLY A 404 -9.86 19.67 -24.00
N ASN A 405 -10.65 18.63 -23.71
CA ASN A 405 -11.37 18.52 -22.45
C ASN A 405 -10.40 18.21 -21.31
N ALA A 406 -9.89 19.25 -20.65
CA ALA A 406 -8.88 19.16 -19.62
C ALA A 406 -9.34 18.36 -18.38
N GLU A 407 -10.64 18.37 -18.05
CA GLU A 407 -11.21 17.59 -16.93
C GLU A 407 -11.19 16.10 -17.26
N ALA A 408 -11.67 15.71 -18.45
CA ALA A 408 -11.67 14.32 -18.88
C ALA A 408 -10.24 13.76 -18.99
N LEU A 409 -9.31 14.54 -19.56
CA LEU A 409 -7.89 14.18 -19.64
C LEU A 409 -7.26 14.02 -18.25
N SER A 410 -7.58 14.90 -17.29
CA SER A 410 -7.06 14.82 -15.92
C SER A 410 -7.56 13.56 -15.19
N LEU A 411 -8.85 13.24 -15.35
CA LEU A 411 -9.42 12.03 -14.74
C LEU A 411 -8.87 10.75 -15.41
N MET A 412 -8.68 10.77 -16.73
CA MET A 412 -8.02 9.67 -17.44
C MET A 412 -6.57 9.48 -16.96
N ALA A 413 -5.83 10.57 -16.74
CA ALA A 413 -4.48 10.50 -16.17
C ALA A 413 -4.47 9.88 -14.77
N ARG A 414 -5.43 10.22 -13.89
CA ARG A 414 -5.60 9.60 -12.57
C ARG A 414 -5.88 8.11 -12.66
N ILE A 415 -6.76 7.69 -13.57
CA ILE A 415 -7.06 6.26 -13.79
C ILE A 415 -5.81 5.52 -14.22
N CYS A 416 -5.11 6.01 -15.24
CA CYS A 416 -3.87 5.40 -15.72
C CYS A 416 -2.81 5.31 -14.61
N ALA A 417 -2.65 6.35 -13.79
CA ALA A 417 -1.72 6.34 -12.66
C ALA A 417 -2.11 5.31 -11.60
N ASN A 418 -3.41 5.20 -11.27
CA ASN A 418 -3.90 4.22 -10.31
C ASN A 418 -3.75 2.77 -10.80
N GLN A 419 -3.72 2.56 -12.10
CA GLN A 419 -3.45 1.26 -12.72
C GLN A 419 -1.95 1.00 -12.95
N GLY A 420 -1.07 1.96 -12.63
CA GLY A 420 0.37 1.84 -12.83
C GLY A 420 0.83 2.08 -14.28
N ARG A 421 -0.06 2.53 -15.17
CA ARG A 421 0.24 2.92 -16.56
C ARG A 421 0.81 4.36 -16.60
N LEU A 422 2.02 4.52 -16.05
CA LEU A 422 2.60 5.85 -15.79
C LEU A 422 2.92 6.64 -17.07
N ASP A 423 3.25 5.97 -18.17
CA ASP A 423 3.52 6.65 -19.45
C ASP A 423 2.23 7.25 -20.04
N ASP A 424 1.13 6.49 -20.02
CA ASP A 424 -0.17 6.98 -20.44
C ASP A 424 -0.65 8.11 -19.52
N ALA A 425 -0.49 7.94 -18.20
CA ALA A 425 -0.84 8.96 -17.22
C ALA A 425 -0.10 10.27 -17.48
N LEU A 426 1.22 10.19 -17.77
CA LEU A 426 2.02 11.37 -18.08
C LEU A 426 1.55 12.04 -19.35
N ARG A 427 1.29 11.29 -20.42
CA ARG A 427 0.78 11.83 -21.69
C ARG A 427 -0.55 12.57 -21.48
N TYR A 428 -1.52 11.96 -20.80
CA TYR A 428 -2.83 12.57 -20.56
C TYR A 428 -2.75 13.82 -19.69
N ILE A 429 -1.92 13.83 -18.62
CA ILE A 429 -1.80 15.01 -17.77
C ILE A 429 -1.05 16.17 -18.47
N GLU A 430 -0.09 15.88 -19.34
CA GLU A 430 0.57 16.89 -20.16
C GLU A 430 -0.41 17.52 -21.16
N GLU A 431 -1.28 16.72 -21.80
CA GLU A 431 -2.34 17.21 -22.67
C GLU A 431 -3.36 18.05 -21.89
N ALA A 432 -3.78 17.59 -20.70
CA ALA A 432 -4.67 18.36 -19.82
C ALA A 432 -4.06 19.71 -19.41
N THR A 433 -2.78 19.71 -19.06
CA THR A 433 -2.05 20.93 -18.64
C THR A 433 -1.86 21.89 -19.83
N LYS A 434 -1.69 21.37 -21.06
CA LYS A 434 -1.66 22.22 -22.28
C LYS A 434 -3.02 22.86 -22.57
N ALA A 435 -4.11 22.12 -22.35
CA ALA A 435 -5.46 22.60 -22.58
C ALA A 435 -5.88 23.67 -21.56
N ASP A 436 -5.46 23.53 -20.31
CA ASP A 436 -5.65 24.54 -19.25
C ASP A 436 -4.46 24.53 -18.30
N ASN A 437 -3.56 25.48 -18.50
CA ASN A 437 -2.32 25.64 -17.74
C ASN A 437 -2.46 26.48 -16.46
N MET A 438 -3.66 27.02 -16.20
CA MET A 438 -3.92 27.90 -15.05
C MET A 438 -4.50 27.17 -13.83
N ASN A 439 -4.77 25.87 -13.95
CA ASN A 439 -5.31 25.09 -12.85
C ASN A 439 -4.17 24.49 -11.98
N PRO A 440 -4.03 24.90 -10.71
CA PRO A 440 -2.97 24.41 -9.82
C PRO A 440 -3.08 22.90 -9.54
N GLY A 441 -4.31 22.34 -9.51
CA GLY A 441 -4.54 20.91 -9.27
C GLY A 441 -3.95 20.03 -10.37
N ARG A 442 -3.94 20.47 -11.63
CA ARG A 442 -3.32 19.72 -12.73
C ARG A 442 -1.80 19.68 -12.61
N HIS A 443 -1.17 20.77 -12.24
CA HIS A 443 0.28 20.78 -11.97
C HIS A 443 0.62 19.91 -10.77
N TYR A 444 -0.23 19.87 -9.76
CA TYR A 444 -0.07 18.98 -8.61
C TYR A 444 -0.19 17.50 -9.02
N LEU A 445 -1.24 17.13 -9.79
CA LEU A 445 -1.38 15.77 -10.32
C LEU A 445 -0.20 15.38 -11.23
N HIS A 446 0.25 16.31 -12.09
CA HIS A 446 1.42 16.11 -12.93
C HIS A 446 2.67 15.80 -12.09
N SER A 447 2.86 16.55 -10.99
CA SER A 447 3.98 16.30 -10.07
C SER A 447 3.89 14.92 -9.40
N ALA A 448 2.69 14.47 -9.04
CA ALA A 448 2.49 13.17 -8.43
C ALA A 448 2.87 12.04 -9.40
N ILE A 449 2.45 12.13 -10.66
CA ILE A 449 2.81 11.16 -11.72
C ILE A 449 4.32 11.16 -12.00
N LEU A 450 4.94 12.33 -12.11
CA LEU A 450 6.39 12.46 -12.30
C LEU A 450 7.19 11.85 -11.15
N LYS A 451 6.73 12.07 -9.91
CA LYS A 451 7.32 11.47 -8.71
C LYS A 451 7.26 9.94 -8.77
N GLU A 452 6.12 9.38 -9.16
CA GLU A 452 5.95 7.93 -9.31
C GLU A 452 6.90 7.35 -10.39
N LYS A 453 7.16 8.10 -11.44
CA LYS A 453 8.17 7.75 -12.46
C LYS A 453 9.62 7.96 -11.98
N GLY A 454 9.85 8.47 -10.78
CA GLY A 454 11.18 8.76 -10.26
C GLY A 454 11.80 10.09 -10.75
N LEU A 455 11.07 10.87 -11.56
CA LEU A 455 11.49 12.15 -12.15
C LEU A 455 11.33 13.29 -11.12
N LYS A 456 12.15 13.24 -10.05
CA LYS A 456 11.99 14.09 -8.86
C LYS A 456 12.19 15.57 -9.13
N GLN A 457 13.07 15.93 -10.07
CA GLN A 457 13.34 17.33 -10.40
C GLN A 457 12.15 17.95 -11.14
N GLU A 458 11.65 17.26 -12.16
CA GLU A 458 10.48 17.69 -12.93
C GLU A 458 9.23 17.76 -12.02
N ALA A 459 9.07 16.81 -11.10
CA ALA A 459 8.01 16.84 -10.09
C ALA A 459 8.10 18.10 -9.21
N MET A 460 9.29 18.49 -8.77
CA MET A 460 9.49 19.70 -8.00
C MET A 460 9.14 20.97 -8.81
N GLU A 461 9.49 21.02 -10.10
CA GLU A 461 9.15 22.16 -10.96
C GLU A 461 7.63 22.26 -11.19
N ALA A 462 6.94 21.13 -11.36
CA ALA A 462 5.48 21.11 -11.45
C ALA A 462 4.81 21.61 -10.16
N LEU A 463 5.34 21.24 -8.99
CA LEU A 463 4.83 21.75 -7.70
C LEU A 463 5.07 23.24 -7.51
N LYS A 464 6.23 23.77 -7.94
CA LYS A 464 6.48 25.23 -7.93
C LYS A 464 5.46 25.98 -8.79
N LYS A 465 5.07 25.43 -9.94
CA LYS A 465 4.01 26.02 -10.76
C LYS A 465 2.67 25.99 -10.05
N ALA A 466 2.32 24.87 -9.40
CA ALA A 466 1.08 24.77 -8.62
C ALA A 466 1.02 25.85 -7.52
N VAL A 467 2.09 26.01 -6.74
CA VAL A 467 2.18 27.03 -5.68
C VAL A 467 2.22 28.46 -6.24
N TYR A 468 2.80 28.68 -7.42
CA TYR A 468 2.78 29.98 -8.08
C TYR A 468 1.37 30.39 -8.50
N LEU A 469 0.54 29.44 -8.95
CA LEU A 469 -0.85 29.66 -9.35
C LEU A 469 -1.78 29.78 -8.14
N ASP A 470 -1.51 29.03 -7.08
CA ASP A 470 -2.26 29.06 -5.83
C ASP A 470 -1.30 28.97 -4.63
N ALA A 471 -1.03 30.12 -4.02
CA ALA A 471 -0.13 30.22 -2.86
C ALA A 471 -0.71 29.59 -1.57
N ASP A 472 -2.01 29.34 -1.52
CA ASP A 472 -2.70 28.69 -0.39
C ASP A 472 -2.85 27.17 -0.58
N PHE A 473 -2.25 26.60 -1.62
CA PHE A 473 -2.36 25.17 -1.94
C PHE A 473 -1.49 24.31 -0.98
N ALA A 474 -2.02 24.00 0.19
CA ALA A 474 -1.32 23.28 1.26
C ALA A 474 -0.75 21.90 0.84
N LEU A 475 -1.47 21.15 -0.02
CA LEU A 475 -1.02 19.85 -0.53
C LEU A 475 0.26 19.95 -1.37
N ALA A 476 0.42 21.02 -2.15
CA ALA A 476 1.62 21.23 -2.95
C ALA A 476 2.84 21.46 -2.07
N TYR A 477 2.72 22.26 -1.00
CA TYR A 477 3.80 22.43 -0.01
C TYR A 477 4.14 21.12 0.71
N PHE A 478 3.15 20.33 1.08
CA PHE A 478 3.36 19.01 1.66
C PHE A 478 4.14 18.09 0.71
N ALA A 479 3.75 18.04 -0.57
CA ALA A 479 4.43 17.25 -1.59
C ALA A 479 5.87 17.72 -1.83
N MET A 480 6.12 19.04 -1.85
CA MET A 480 7.49 19.61 -1.91
C MET A 480 8.34 19.19 -0.71
N GLY A 481 7.74 19.21 0.49
CA GLY A 481 8.38 18.74 1.71
C GLY A 481 8.81 17.28 1.63
N ASN A 482 7.94 16.42 1.12
CA ASN A 482 8.22 14.99 0.92
C ASN A 482 9.33 14.75 -0.11
N LEU A 483 9.33 15.46 -1.23
CA LEU A 483 10.41 15.38 -2.24
C LEU A 483 11.76 15.85 -1.68
N ALA A 484 11.77 16.94 -0.94
CA ALA A 484 12.98 17.46 -0.28
C ALA A 484 13.52 16.47 0.76
N LEU A 485 12.64 15.87 1.56
CA LEU A 485 13.00 14.84 2.55
C LEU A 485 13.60 13.61 1.87
N GLY A 486 12.97 13.13 0.80
CA GLY A 486 13.45 12.00 0.01
C GLY A 486 14.77 12.25 -0.71
N SER A 487 15.13 13.52 -0.94
CA SER A 487 16.42 13.95 -1.49
C SER A 487 17.47 14.28 -0.40
N GLY A 488 17.14 14.08 0.88
CA GLY A 488 18.03 14.35 2.01
C GLY A 488 18.11 15.83 2.44
N ASN A 489 17.40 16.73 1.76
CA ASN A 489 17.38 18.16 2.10
C ASN A 489 16.35 18.44 3.22
N ARG A 490 16.77 18.21 4.45
CA ARG A 490 15.90 18.32 5.63
C ARG A 490 15.46 19.76 5.92
N LEU A 491 16.32 20.74 5.72
CA LEU A 491 15.99 22.16 5.97
C LEU A 491 14.85 22.61 5.04
N GLU A 492 14.96 22.26 3.77
CA GLU A 492 13.90 22.58 2.81
C GLU A 492 12.62 21.79 3.10
N ALA A 493 12.72 20.52 3.46
CA ALA A 493 11.56 19.72 3.86
C ALA A 493 10.82 20.36 5.04
N GLU A 494 11.56 20.77 6.09
CA GLU A 494 10.99 21.43 7.26
C GLU A 494 10.30 22.75 6.90
N ARG A 495 10.93 23.55 6.05
CA ARG A 495 10.36 24.81 5.57
C ARG A 495 9.03 24.58 4.85
N GLN A 496 8.98 23.60 3.94
CA GLN A 496 7.78 23.32 3.17
C GLN A 496 6.66 22.72 4.05
N PHE A 497 6.98 21.84 5.01
CA PHE A 497 5.99 21.33 5.96
C PHE A 497 5.44 22.43 6.88
N ASN A 498 6.27 23.38 7.31
CA ASN A 498 5.80 24.52 8.10
C ASN A 498 4.87 25.44 7.29
N ASN A 499 5.15 25.65 5.99
CA ASN A 499 4.25 26.38 5.09
C ASN A 499 2.91 25.66 4.99
N ALA A 500 2.92 24.34 4.76
CA ALA A 500 1.69 23.55 4.72
C ALA A 500 0.89 23.66 6.04
N LEU A 501 1.53 23.51 7.20
CA LEU A 501 0.88 23.62 8.51
C LEU A 501 0.27 25.02 8.74
N LEU A 502 0.95 26.09 8.31
CA LEU A 502 0.46 27.45 8.42
C LEU A 502 -0.86 27.62 7.64
N LEU A 503 -0.93 27.07 6.45
CA LEU A 503 -2.12 27.11 5.60
C LEU A 503 -3.25 26.25 6.17
N LEU A 504 -2.94 25.01 6.58
CA LEU A 504 -3.90 24.07 7.12
C LEU A 504 -4.60 24.57 8.39
N ARG A 505 -3.92 25.39 9.22
CA ARG A 505 -4.51 26.01 10.41
C ARG A 505 -5.62 27.02 10.10
N LYS A 506 -5.78 27.44 8.85
CA LYS A 506 -6.89 28.30 8.41
C LYS A 506 -8.17 27.51 8.18
N HIS A 507 -8.11 26.18 8.09
CA HIS A 507 -9.22 25.26 7.87
C HIS A 507 -9.71 24.63 9.18
N GLY A 508 -10.97 24.22 9.20
CA GLY A 508 -11.49 23.33 10.26
C GLY A 508 -10.83 21.95 10.17
N TYR A 509 -10.75 21.25 11.30
CA TYR A 509 -10.08 19.95 11.36
C TYR A 509 -10.67 18.92 10.36
N ASP A 510 -12.00 18.94 10.20
CA ASP A 510 -12.75 18.02 9.35
C ASP A 510 -12.98 18.56 7.91
N ASP A 511 -12.47 19.74 7.58
CA ASP A 511 -12.60 20.31 6.25
C ASP A 511 -11.82 19.46 5.24
N ILE A 512 -12.50 18.99 4.20
CA ILE A 512 -11.88 18.25 3.10
C ILE A 512 -11.09 19.23 2.23
N LEU A 513 -9.82 18.92 2.01
CA LEU A 513 -8.95 19.74 1.18
C LEU A 513 -9.26 19.54 -0.31
N PRO A 514 -9.29 20.59 -1.13
CA PRO A 514 -9.38 20.45 -2.58
C PRO A 514 -8.26 19.56 -3.13
N GLU A 515 -8.55 18.77 -4.17
CA GLU A 515 -7.62 17.86 -4.83
C GLU A 515 -7.01 16.77 -3.93
N SER A 516 -7.58 16.56 -2.74
CA SER A 516 -7.04 15.68 -1.70
C SER A 516 -7.58 14.25 -1.73
N GLU A 517 -8.51 13.94 -2.65
CA GLU A 517 -9.20 12.65 -2.68
C GLU A 517 -9.84 12.28 -1.32
N GLY A 518 -10.40 13.30 -0.62
CA GLY A 518 -11.10 13.12 0.65
C GLY A 518 -10.25 13.34 1.90
N MET A 519 -8.97 13.73 1.78
CA MET A 519 -8.12 14.02 2.95
C MET A 519 -8.57 15.30 3.64
N THR A 520 -8.77 15.24 4.98
CA THR A 520 -9.11 16.42 5.76
C THR A 520 -7.86 17.23 6.16
N ALA A 521 -8.06 18.52 6.42
CA ALA A 521 -6.99 19.41 6.89
C ALA A 521 -6.34 18.91 8.17
N GLY A 522 -7.15 18.46 9.14
CA GLY A 522 -6.66 17.91 10.39
C GLY A 522 -5.80 16.67 10.20
N ARG A 523 -6.22 15.78 9.31
CA ARG A 523 -5.46 14.58 8.99
C ARG A 523 -4.11 14.87 8.35
N LEU A 524 -4.05 15.85 7.44
CA LEU A 524 -2.78 16.27 6.84
C LEU A 524 -1.87 16.95 7.87
N MET A 525 -2.42 17.78 8.78
CA MET A 525 -1.66 18.34 9.91
C MET A 525 -1.05 17.25 10.77
N ASP A 526 -1.82 16.26 11.14
CA ASP A 526 -1.38 15.12 11.95
C ASP A 526 -0.24 14.34 11.26
N LEU A 527 -0.37 14.11 9.96
CA LEU A 527 0.66 13.43 9.18
C LEU A 527 1.98 14.21 9.21
N ILE A 528 1.93 15.52 8.96
CA ILE A 528 3.12 16.39 8.97
C ILE A 528 3.76 16.41 10.38
N GLU A 529 2.95 16.56 11.43
CA GLU A 529 3.46 16.59 12.81
C GLU A 529 4.09 15.25 13.20
N SER A 530 3.53 14.13 12.74
CA SER A 530 4.13 12.81 12.94
C SER A 530 5.51 12.66 12.29
N MET A 531 5.78 13.39 11.22
CA MET A 531 7.08 13.42 10.55
C MET A 531 8.11 14.32 11.27
N GLN A 532 7.69 15.32 12.03
CA GLN A 532 8.56 16.28 12.74
C GLN A 532 9.17 15.72 14.02
N TRP A 533 8.53 14.79 14.74
CA TRP A 533 9.08 14.19 15.95
C TRP A 533 10.40 13.44 15.70
N ARG A 534 10.66 12.99 14.47
CA ARG A 534 11.95 12.39 14.07
C ARG A 534 13.15 13.31 14.31
N LYS A 535 12.94 14.60 14.61
CA LYS A 535 13.97 15.63 14.79
C LYS A 535 14.38 15.84 16.26
N LYS A 536 13.45 15.65 17.23
CA LYS A 536 13.70 15.95 18.64
C LYS A 536 14.63 14.98 19.37
N GLU A 537 14.88 13.78 18.82
CA GLU A 537 15.72 12.76 19.47
C GLU A 537 17.16 12.69 18.97
N ARG A 538 17.61 13.67 18.15
CA ARG A 538 18.99 13.71 17.61
C ARG A 538 19.79 14.92 18.04
N GLY A 539 19.35 15.64 19.09
CA GLY A 539 20.09 16.70 19.76
C GLY A 539 20.84 16.18 21.01
#